data_46e2df9f437be86499c42b1ef3884567
#
_entry.id   46e2df9f437be86499c42b1ef3884567
#
_cell.length_a   1.000
_cell.length_b   1.000
_cell.length_c   1.000
_cell.angle_alpha   90.00
_cell.angle_beta   90.00
_cell.angle_gamma   90.00
#
_symmetry.space_group_name_H-M   'P 1'
#
loop_
_entity.id
_entity.type
_entity.pdbx_description
1 polymer ?
#
loop_
_entity_poly.entity_id
_entity_poly.type
_entity_poly.pdbx_seq_one_letter_code
_entity_poly.pdbx_strand_id
1 'polypeptide(L)'
;MKQKLAILGSTGSIGVQTLDIVREHPDRFEVSVLTARRNWEMLARQAIACDAASVVIADTDCYPRLKEALAAHPIKVYAGAEAIAQVVQGDVDVVVNALVGYAGLSPTVAALEAGKKVALANKESLVVGGRNVMRLSAEKHAPILPIDSEHSAIFQCLVGEVAPVRRLILTCSGGALRDLTREELAAVTVEQALRHPQWEMGAKITIDSATLVNKGFEVIEAHWLFGVPADRIEVVIHPQSIVHSLVEFGDGALKAQLGAPDMRTPISYALTFPDRAPRPQETFRLTDHPVLAFAEVDRTKYPALDLAYDCLARGGTAACTMNGADRKSVV
;
A
#
# COMPACT_ATOMS: atom_id res chain seq x y z
N MET A 1 6.44 -26.42 -0.80
CA MET A 1 5.94 -25.93 -2.11
C MET A 1 6.15 -24.43 -2.13
N LYS A 2 6.44 -23.84 -3.32
CA LYS A 2 6.52 -22.39 -3.47
C LYS A 2 5.13 -21.77 -3.39
N GLN A 3 5.03 -20.57 -2.84
CA GLN A 3 3.79 -19.79 -2.89
C GLN A 3 3.61 -19.18 -4.28
N LYS A 4 2.44 -19.34 -4.86
CA LYS A 4 2.06 -18.78 -6.17
C LYS A 4 1.51 -17.38 -6.00
N LEU A 5 2.15 -16.41 -6.63
CA LEU A 5 1.82 -15.00 -6.51
C LEU A 5 1.09 -14.46 -7.74
N ALA A 6 0.03 -13.69 -7.50
CA ALA A 6 -0.50 -12.74 -8.49
C ALA A 6 -0.05 -11.32 -8.08
N ILE A 7 0.67 -10.63 -8.95
CA ILE A 7 1.15 -9.27 -8.69
C ILE A 7 0.37 -8.30 -9.58
N LEU A 8 -0.56 -7.59 -8.97
CA LEU A 8 -1.41 -6.62 -9.65
C LEU A 8 -0.73 -5.26 -9.68
N GLY A 9 -0.50 -4.73 -10.89
CA GLY A 9 0.27 -3.49 -11.08
C GLY A 9 1.79 -3.72 -11.01
N SER A 10 2.28 -4.81 -11.59
CA SER A 10 3.69 -5.24 -11.53
C SER A 10 4.68 -4.23 -12.09
N THR A 11 4.25 -3.34 -12.98
CA THR A 11 5.08 -2.29 -13.58
C THR A 11 5.16 -1.00 -12.77
N GLY A 12 4.39 -0.90 -11.68
CA GLY A 12 4.47 0.20 -10.71
C GLY A 12 5.58 0.01 -9.69
N SER A 13 5.84 1.02 -8.86
CA SER A 13 6.92 1.01 -7.85
C SER A 13 6.83 -0.20 -6.91
N ILE A 14 5.66 -0.45 -6.31
CA ILE A 14 5.46 -1.60 -5.40
C ILE A 14 5.59 -2.93 -6.16
N GLY A 15 5.03 -3.02 -7.37
CA GLY A 15 5.12 -4.22 -8.18
C GLY A 15 6.56 -4.60 -8.55
N VAL A 16 7.38 -3.62 -8.93
CA VAL A 16 8.81 -3.81 -9.22
C VAL A 16 9.55 -4.30 -7.98
N GLN A 17 9.35 -3.65 -6.84
CA GLN A 17 9.98 -4.04 -5.58
C GLN A 17 9.48 -5.41 -5.09
N THR A 18 8.23 -5.79 -5.38
CA THR A 18 7.74 -7.15 -5.13
C THR A 18 8.50 -8.18 -5.95
N LEU A 19 8.78 -7.89 -7.23
CA LEU A 19 9.59 -8.77 -8.08
C LEU A 19 11.05 -8.85 -7.63
N ASP A 20 11.59 -7.79 -7.00
CA ASP A 20 12.92 -7.87 -6.36
C ASP A 20 12.91 -8.90 -5.24
N ILE A 21 11.90 -8.88 -4.35
CA ILE A 21 11.74 -9.86 -3.27
C ILE A 21 11.58 -11.30 -3.81
N VAL A 22 10.83 -11.47 -4.90
CA VAL A 22 10.68 -12.78 -5.54
C VAL A 22 12.03 -13.31 -6.04
N ARG A 23 12.87 -12.45 -6.62
CA ARG A 23 14.22 -12.82 -7.09
C ARG A 23 15.19 -13.10 -5.94
N GLU A 24 15.04 -12.42 -4.79
CA GLU A 24 15.82 -12.69 -3.58
C GLU A 24 15.47 -14.07 -2.98
N HIS A 25 14.24 -14.57 -3.19
CA HIS A 25 13.75 -15.82 -2.60
C HIS A 25 13.11 -16.77 -3.64
N PRO A 26 13.85 -17.23 -4.63
CA PRO A 26 13.32 -18.04 -5.72
C PRO A 26 12.88 -19.45 -5.28
N ASP A 27 13.30 -19.88 -4.10
CA ASP A 27 12.88 -21.13 -3.44
C ASP A 27 11.52 -21.02 -2.75
N ARG A 28 11.08 -19.80 -2.41
CA ARG A 28 9.83 -19.54 -1.67
C ARG A 28 8.68 -19.14 -2.58
N PHE A 29 8.94 -18.46 -3.69
CA PHE A 29 7.93 -17.83 -4.52
C PHE A 29 7.95 -18.29 -5.97
N GLU A 30 6.76 -18.28 -6.58
CA GLU A 30 6.51 -18.49 -8.00
C GLU A 30 5.54 -17.43 -8.49
N VAL A 31 5.81 -16.81 -9.62
CA VAL A 31 4.93 -15.80 -10.21
C VAL A 31 3.94 -16.47 -11.15
N SER A 32 2.67 -16.52 -10.76
CA SER A 32 1.59 -17.07 -11.61
C SER A 32 0.99 -15.98 -12.50
N VAL A 33 0.77 -14.78 -11.98
CA VAL A 33 0.07 -13.71 -12.69
C VAL A 33 0.79 -12.38 -12.52
N LEU A 34 0.99 -11.66 -13.62
CA LEU A 34 1.39 -10.25 -13.61
C LEU A 34 0.35 -9.40 -14.31
N THR A 35 0.10 -8.19 -13.81
CA THR A 35 -0.81 -7.27 -14.48
C THR A 35 -0.22 -5.87 -14.64
N ALA A 36 -0.59 -5.17 -15.70
CA ALA A 36 -0.29 -3.76 -15.90
C ALA A 36 -1.47 -3.04 -16.55
N ARG A 37 -1.49 -1.69 -16.49
CA ARG A 37 -2.51 -0.92 -17.19
C ARG A 37 -2.18 -0.77 -18.68
N ARG A 38 -1.07 -0.12 -19.00
CA ARG A 38 -0.63 0.20 -20.39
C ARG A 38 0.78 -0.20 -20.71
N ASN A 39 1.63 -0.35 -19.70
CA ASN A 39 3.07 -0.61 -19.91
C ASN A 39 3.30 -2.07 -20.32
N TRP A 40 2.87 -2.40 -21.53
CA TRP A 40 2.96 -3.75 -22.08
C TRP A 40 4.40 -4.21 -22.29
N GLU A 41 5.31 -3.31 -22.64
CA GLU A 41 6.73 -3.63 -22.85
C GLU A 41 7.41 -4.12 -21.57
N MET A 42 7.20 -3.38 -20.49
CA MET A 42 7.75 -3.77 -19.19
C MET A 42 7.07 -5.03 -18.68
N LEU A 43 5.74 -5.16 -18.84
CA LEU A 43 4.99 -6.35 -18.47
C LEU A 43 5.51 -7.60 -19.19
N ALA A 44 5.76 -7.52 -20.51
CA ALA A 44 6.31 -8.63 -21.29
C ALA A 44 7.69 -9.03 -20.77
N ARG A 45 8.60 -8.06 -20.56
CA ARG A 45 9.93 -8.33 -19.99
C ARG A 45 9.87 -8.98 -18.61
N GLN A 46 9.01 -8.48 -17.74
CA GLN A 46 8.81 -9.06 -16.41
C GLN A 46 8.28 -10.49 -16.48
N ALA A 47 7.27 -10.72 -17.33
CA ALA A 47 6.67 -12.04 -17.49
C ALA A 47 7.67 -13.10 -17.97
N ILE A 48 8.51 -12.75 -18.95
CA ILE A 48 9.58 -13.63 -19.44
C ILE A 48 10.63 -13.88 -18.35
N ALA A 49 11.06 -12.82 -17.64
CA ALA A 49 12.11 -12.91 -16.63
C ALA A 49 11.70 -13.73 -15.39
N CYS A 50 10.39 -13.79 -15.09
CA CYS A 50 9.85 -14.52 -13.93
C CYS A 50 9.19 -15.85 -14.30
N ASP A 51 9.19 -16.22 -15.58
CA ASP A 51 8.48 -17.39 -16.11
C ASP A 51 6.99 -17.41 -15.68
N ALA A 52 6.32 -16.27 -15.81
CA ALA A 52 4.94 -16.11 -15.35
C ALA A 52 3.99 -16.97 -16.16
N ALA A 53 3.02 -17.61 -15.52
CA ALA A 53 2.03 -18.45 -16.23
C ALA A 53 1.05 -17.61 -17.07
N SER A 54 0.74 -16.39 -16.63
CA SER A 54 -0.18 -15.51 -17.36
C SER A 54 0.06 -14.03 -17.08
N VAL A 55 -0.41 -13.20 -18.01
CA VAL A 55 -0.41 -11.74 -17.87
C VAL A 55 -1.76 -11.14 -18.23
N VAL A 56 -2.10 -10.01 -17.61
CA VAL A 56 -3.28 -9.22 -17.95
C VAL A 56 -2.89 -7.78 -18.22
N ILE A 57 -3.27 -7.25 -19.38
CA ILE A 57 -3.17 -5.82 -19.69
C ILE A 57 -4.56 -5.19 -19.59
N ALA A 58 -4.72 -4.20 -18.69
CA ALA A 58 -6.04 -3.61 -18.44
C ALA A 58 -6.54 -2.78 -19.62
N ASP A 59 -5.65 -2.09 -20.31
CA ASP A 59 -5.96 -1.34 -21.54
C ASP A 59 -5.94 -2.28 -22.74
N THR A 60 -7.11 -2.52 -23.30
CA THR A 60 -7.32 -3.46 -24.42
C THR A 60 -6.58 -3.07 -25.70
N ASP A 61 -6.30 -1.78 -25.89
CA ASP A 61 -5.55 -1.29 -27.07
C ASP A 61 -4.09 -1.77 -27.07
N CYS A 62 -3.56 -2.13 -25.89
CA CYS A 62 -2.22 -2.68 -25.74
C CYS A 62 -2.16 -4.20 -25.94
N TYR A 63 -3.30 -4.90 -25.98
CA TYR A 63 -3.36 -6.36 -26.06
C TYR A 63 -2.64 -6.95 -27.29
N PRO A 64 -2.84 -6.45 -28.53
CA PRO A 64 -2.20 -7.04 -29.70
C PRO A 64 -0.66 -7.02 -29.59
N ARG A 65 -0.09 -5.90 -29.12
CA ARG A 65 1.35 -5.74 -28.94
C ARG A 65 1.91 -6.67 -27.86
N LEU A 66 1.21 -6.78 -26.72
CA LEU A 66 1.62 -7.69 -25.65
C LEU A 66 1.56 -9.14 -26.10
N LYS A 67 0.51 -9.53 -26.83
CA LYS A 67 0.34 -10.88 -27.35
C LYS A 67 1.43 -11.25 -28.37
N GLU A 68 1.78 -10.31 -29.25
CA GLU A 68 2.89 -10.47 -30.21
C GLU A 68 4.23 -10.63 -29.49
N ALA A 69 4.53 -9.75 -28.52
CA ALA A 69 5.76 -9.79 -27.73
C ALA A 69 5.96 -11.11 -26.96
N LEU A 70 4.88 -11.79 -26.59
CA LEU A 70 4.89 -13.05 -25.85
C LEU A 70 4.62 -14.29 -26.71
N ALA A 71 4.50 -14.15 -28.04
CA ALA A 71 4.09 -15.26 -28.92
C ALA A 71 5.03 -16.48 -28.88
N ALA A 72 6.33 -16.27 -28.60
CA ALA A 72 7.32 -17.34 -28.49
C ALA A 72 7.40 -18.00 -27.09
N HIS A 73 6.59 -17.54 -26.13
CA HIS A 73 6.63 -17.97 -24.73
C HIS A 73 5.29 -18.65 -24.33
N PRO A 74 5.32 -19.67 -23.45
CA PRO A 74 4.11 -20.37 -23.02
C PRO A 74 3.30 -19.56 -21.98
N ILE A 75 3.19 -18.24 -22.18
CA ILE A 75 2.54 -17.30 -21.27
C ILE A 75 1.14 -16.95 -21.83
N LYS A 76 0.10 -17.14 -21.02
CA LYS A 76 -1.26 -16.78 -21.40
C LYS A 76 -1.46 -15.27 -21.29
N VAL A 77 -2.04 -14.67 -22.33
CA VAL A 77 -2.27 -13.21 -22.38
C VAL A 77 -3.76 -12.90 -22.34
N TYR A 78 -4.16 -12.10 -21.38
CA TYR A 78 -5.53 -11.61 -21.20
C TYR A 78 -5.58 -10.09 -21.27
N ALA A 79 -6.78 -9.54 -21.49
CA ALA A 79 -7.00 -8.10 -21.54
C ALA A 79 -8.29 -7.68 -20.86
N GLY A 80 -8.31 -6.41 -20.43
CA GLY A 80 -9.46 -5.79 -19.77
C GLY A 80 -9.37 -5.82 -18.24
N ALA A 81 -10.01 -4.83 -17.62
CA ALA A 81 -10.02 -4.69 -16.16
C ALA A 81 -10.73 -5.86 -15.46
N GLU A 82 -11.77 -6.42 -16.07
CA GLU A 82 -12.52 -7.57 -15.53
C GLU A 82 -11.66 -8.83 -15.47
N ALA A 83 -10.76 -9.01 -16.44
CA ALA A 83 -9.84 -10.15 -16.46
C ALA A 83 -8.93 -10.17 -15.23
N ILE A 84 -8.58 -8.99 -14.66
CA ILE A 84 -7.77 -8.90 -13.43
C ILE A 84 -8.50 -9.54 -12.24
N ALA A 85 -9.81 -9.28 -12.09
CA ALA A 85 -10.61 -9.89 -11.02
C ALA A 85 -10.83 -11.40 -11.24
N GLN A 86 -10.80 -11.87 -12.48
CA GLN A 86 -10.93 -13.30 -12.79
C GLN A 86 -9.66 -14.09 -12.50
N VAL A 87 -8.49 -13.58 -12.89
CA VAL A 87 -7.24 -14.32 -12.75
C VAL A 87 -6.80 -14.50 -11.30
N VAL A 88 -7.20 -13.60 -10.39
CA VAL A 88 -6.88 -13.73 -8.96
C VAL A 88 -7.65 -14.85 -8.26
N GLN A 89 -8.71 -15.35 -8.86
CA GLN A 89 -9.49 -16.49 -8.34
C GLN A 89 -8.89 -17.85 -8.73
N GLY A 90 -7.91 -17.84 -9.66
CA GLY A 90 -7.30 -19.04 -10.21
C GLY A 90 -6.26 -19.70 -9.27
N ASP A 91 -5.25 -20.31 -9.88
CA ASP A 91 -4.17 -21.03 -9.18
C ASP A 91 -3.11 -20.04 -8.64
N VAL A 92 -3.49 -19.32 -7.58
CA VAL A 92 -2.65 -18.38 -6.81
C VAL A 92 -2.90 -18.57 -5.33
N ASP A 93 -1.88 -18.37 -4.51
CA ASP A 93 -1.96 -18.43 -3.04
C ASP A 93 -2.05 -17.04 -2.43
N VAL A 94 -1.33 -16.09 -3.00
CA VAL A 94 -1.23 -14.71 -2.50
C VAL A 94 -1.45 -13.72 -3.64
N VAL A 95 -2.30 -12.75 -3.41
CA VAL A 95 -2.54 -11.63 -4.32
C VAL A 95 -1.87 -10.38 -3.75
N VAL A 96 -0.84 -9.89 -4.42
CA VAL A 96 -0.23 -8.58 -4.13
C VAL A 96 -1.01 -7.53 -4.89
N ASN A 97 -1.80 -6.74 -4.19
CA ASN A 97 -2.58 -5.67 -4.82
C ASN A 97 -1.84 -4.33 -4.72
N ALA A 98 -1.13 -3.97 -5.79
CA ALA A 98 -0.42 -2.71 -5.96
C ALA A 98 -1.05 -1.82 -7.05
N LEU A 99 -2.34 -1.98 -7.31
CA LEU A 99 -3.10 -1.09 -8.19
C LEU A 99 -3.31 0.28 -7.52
N VAL A 100 -3.48 1.30 -8.32
CA VAL A 100 -3.72 2.67 -7.84
C VAL A 100 -5.21 2.99 -7.90
N GLY A 101 -5.73 3.60 -6.83
CA GLY A 101 -7.09 4.11 -6.77
C GLY A 101 -8.15 2.99 -6.69
N TYR A 102 -9.37 3.33 -7.08
CA TYR A 102 -10.54 2.46 -7.03
C TYR A 102 -10.39 1.13 -7.79
N ALA A 103 -9.51 1.08 -8.80
CA ALA A 103 -9.30 -0.12 -9.61
C ALA A 103 -8.84 -1.34 -8.78
N GLY A 104 -8.29 -1.13 -7.59
CA GLY A 104 -7.86 -2.19 -6.68
C GLY A 104 -9.01 -2.90 -5.95
N LEU A 105 -10.19 -2.28 -5.81
CA LEU A 105 -11.26 -2.82 -4.98
C LEU A 105 -11.84 -4.13 -5.55
N SER A 106 -12.19 -4.16 -6.84
CA SER A 106 -12.81 -5.35 -7.46
C SER A 106 -11.91 -6.60 -7.37
N PRO A 107 -10.60 -6.55 -7.72
CA PRO A 107 -9.73 -7.71 -7.56
C PRO A 107 -9.44 -8.05 -6.09
N THR A 108 -9.46 -7.08 -5.14
CA THR A 108 -9.38 -7.38 -3.70
C THR A 108 -10.58 -8.23 -3.27
N VAL A 109 -11.80 -7.82 -3.64
CA VAL A 109 -13.02 -8.56 -3.31
C VAL A 109 -12.98 -9.96 -3.94
N ALA A 110 -12.64 -10.07 -5.23
CA ALA A 110 -12.55 -11.34 -5.93
C ALA A 110 -11.52 -12.31 -5.31
N ALA A 111 -10.37 -11.80 -4.89
CA ALA A 111 -9.36 -12.59 -4.20
C ALA A 111 -9.86 -13.11 -2.84
N LEU A 112 -10.50 -12.25 -2.05
CA LEU A 112 -11.07 -12.63 -0.75
C LEU A 112 -12.21 -13.64 -0.91
N GLU A 113 -13.11 -13.46 -1.88
CA GLU A 113 -14.18 -14.42 -2.20
C GLU A 113 -13.63 -15.80 -2.53
N ALA A 114 -12.49 -15.85 -3.21
CA ALA A 114 -11.77 -17.09 -3.52
C ALA A 114 -10.90 -17.62 -2.36
N GLY A 115 -10.96 -17.01 -1.18
CA GLY A 115 -10.19 -17.44 0.00
C GLY A 115 -8.68 -17.18 -0.10
N LYS A 116 -8.25 -16.26 -0.99
CA LYS A 116 -6.83 -15.96 -1.19
C LYS A 116 -6.30 -14.97 -0.16
N LYS A 117 -5.05 -15.16 0.28
CA LYS A 117 -4.33 -14.16 1.06
C LYS A 117 -4.11 -12.90 0.20
N VAL A 118 -4.36 -11.73 0.76
CA VAL A 118 -4.13 -10.44 0.08
C VAL A 118 -3.03 -9.67 0.78
N ALA A 119 -1.92 -9.44 0.10
CA ALA A 119 -0.89 -8.50 0.49
C ALA A 119 -1.27 -7.12 -0.12
N LEU A 120 -1.82 -6.24 0.71
CA LEU A 120 -2.54 -5.03 0.27
C LEU A 120 -1.67 -3.78 0.36
N ALA A 121 -1.34 -3.20 -0.79
CA ALA A 121 -0.75 -1.87 -0.91
C ALA A 121 -1.79 -0.82 -1.37
N ASN A 122 -2.91 -1.26 -1.93
CA ASN A 122 -4.00 -0.40 -2.40
C ASN A 122 -4.90 0.01 -1.23
N LYS A 123 -4.59 1.11 -0.57
CA LYS A 123 -5.36 1.65 0.56
C LYS A 123 -6.78 2.06 0.18
N GLU A 124 -6.98 2.47 -1.08
CA GLU A 124 -8.27 2.92 -1.56
C GLU A 124 -9.34 1.81 -1.50
N SER A 125 -8.95 0.53 -1.58
CA SER A 125 -9.87 -0.60 -1.36
C SER A 125 -10.52 -0.56 0.03
N LEU A 126 -9.78 -0.18 1.06
CA LEU A 126 -10.29 -0.03 2.43
C LEU A 126 -10.99 1.31 2.65
N VAL A 127 -10.50 2.38 2.03
CA VAL A 127 -11.16 3.69 2.09
C VAL A 127 -12.57 3.62 1.50
N VAL A 128 -12.73 2.94 0.36
CA VAL A 128 -14.01 2.84 -0.34
C VAL A 128 -14.90 1.73 0.20
N GLY A 129 -14.34 0.57 0.49
CA GLY A 129 -15.08 -0.66 0.80
C GLY A 129 -14.75 -1.30 2.14
N GLY A 130 -14.06 -0.62 3.05
CA GLY A 130 -13.41 -1.19 4.23
C GLY A 130 -14.29 -2.12 5.06
N ARG A 131 -15.52 -1.71 5.39
CA ARG A 131 -16.48 -2.58 6.11
C ARG A 131 -16.72 -3.92 5.38
N ASN A 132 -16.99 -3.85 4.08
CA ASN A 132 -17.30 -5.04 3.29
C ASN A 132 -16.05 -5.90 3.07
N VAL A 133 -14.91 -5.28 2.80
CA VAL A 133 -13.63 -5.94 2.59
C VAL A 133 -13.21 -6.70 3.86
N MET A 134 -13.27 -6.07 5.04
CA MET A 134 -12.90 -6.71 6.30
C MET A 134 -13.90 -7.80 6.72
N ARG A 135 -15.21 -7.57 6.51
CA ARG A 135 -16.22 -8.60 6.74
C ARG A 135 -15.97 -9.83 5.86
N LEU A 136 -15.69 -9.63 4.57
CA LEU A 136 -15.43 -10.71 3.63
C LEU A 136 -14.12 -11.46 3.97
N SER A 137 -13.09 -10.76 4.34
CA SER A 137 -11.82 -11.34 4.83
C SER A 137 -12.07 -12.30 6.01
N ALA A 138 -12.88 -11.86 6.99
CA ALA A 138 -13.23 -12.69 8.15
C ALA A 138 -14.09 -13.90 7.76
N GLU A 139 -15.15 -13.70 6.97
CA GLU A 139 -16.08 -14.77 6.52
C GLU A 139 -15.38 -15.84 5.69
N LYS A 140 -14.43 -15.46 4.85
CA LYS A 140 -13.69 -16.37 3.95
C LYS A 140 -12.39 -16.89 4.55
N HIS A 141 -12.02 -16.48 5.76
CA HIS A 141 -10.73 -16.78 6.36
C HIS A 141 -9.54 -16.42 5.45
N ALA A 142 -9.70 -15.34 4.69
CA ALA A 142 -8.75 -14.82 3.72
C ALA A 142 -8.02 -13.62 4.32
N PRO A 143 -6.81 -13.78 4.88
CA PRO A 143 -6.14 -12.71 5.61
C PRO A 143 -5.68 -11.59 4.69
N ILE A 144 -5.82 -10.35 5.18
CA ILE A 144 -5.24 -9.16 4.56
C ILE A 144 -3.98 -8.78 5.34
N LEU A 145 -2.85 -8.72 4.64
CA LEU A 145 -1.56 -8.31 5.19
C LEU A 145 -1.19 -6.94 4.61
N PRO A 146 -0.99 -5.92 5.45
CA PRO A 146 -0.70 -4.58 4.95
C PRO A 146 0.72 -4.47 4.39
N ILE A 147 0.83 -3.83 3.22
CA ILE A 147 2.11 -3.44 2.62
C ILE A 147 2.42 -1.97 2.91
N ASP A 148 1.41 -1.12 3.04
CA ASP A 148 1.65 0.29 3.39
C ASP A 148 2.52 0.37 4.65
N SER A 149 3.55 1.21 4.63
CA SER A 149 4.64 1.17 5.62
C SER A 149 4.15 1.36 7.06
N GLU A 150 3.23 2.29 7.26
CA GLU A 150 2.66 2.62 8.56
C GLU A 150 1.79 1.48 9.09
N HIS A 151 0.98 0.89 8.23
CA HIS A 151 0.09 -0.23 8.62
C HIS A 151 0.87 -1.52 8.82
N SER A 152 1.90 -1.76 8.00
CA SER A 152 2.83 -2.86 8.22
C SER A 152 3.54 -2.71 9.57
N ALA A 153 3.96 -1.50 9.93
CA ALA A 153 4.59 -1.21 11.22
C ALA A 153 3.64 -1.51 12.40
N ILE A 154 2.39 -1.03 12.33
CA ILE A 154 1.37 -1.31 13.34
C ILE A 154 1.13 -2.82 13.44
N PHE A 155 0.94 -3.50 12.31
CA PHE A 155 0.75 -4.95 12.27
C PHE A 155 1.92 -5.68 12.95
N GLN A 156 3.17 -5.30 12.67
CA GLN A 156 4.36 -5.87 13.30
C GLN A 156 4.42 -5.64 14.80
N CYS A 157 3.96 -4.47 15.28
CA CYS A 157 3.88 -4.16 16.70
C CYS A 157 2.79 -4.98 17.42
N LEU A 158 1.74 -5.38 16.73
CA LEU A 158 0.62 -6.13 17.29
C LEU A 158 0.85 -7.64 17.31
N VAL A 159 1.78 -8.18 16.51
CA VAL A 159 2.05 -9.61 16.49
C VAL A 159 2.49 -10.13 17.87
N GLY A 160 1.77 -11.12 18.37
CA GLY A 160 2.02 -11.74 19.69
C GLY A 160 1.48 -10.94 20.87
N GLU A 161 0.85 -9.79 20.66
CA GLU A 161 0.22 -9.01 21.71
C GLU A 161 -1.24 -9.43 21.95
N VAL A 162 -1.59 -9.53 23.22
CA VAL A 162 -2.97 -9.77 23.67
C VAL A 162 -3.50 -8.60 24.49
N ALA A 163 -2.64 -7.63 24.83
CA ALA A 163 -3.00 -6.44 25.57
C ALA A 163 -3.90 -5.51 24.73
N PRO A 164 -4.89 -4.83 25.34
CA PRO A 164 -5.74 -3.91 24.62
C PRO A 164 -4.94 -2.73 24.08
N VAL A 165 -5.18 -2.40 22.82
CA VAL A 165 -4.62 -1.19 22.19
C VAL A 165 -5.30 0.03 22.78
N ARG A 166 -4.52 0.97 23.32
CA ARG A 166 -4.99 2.27 23.78
C ARG A 166 -5.17 3.23 22.62
N ARG A 167 -4.14 3.39 21.77
CA ARG A 167 -4.18 4.16 20.52
C ARG A 167 -3.14 3.68 19.51
N LEU A 168 -3.37 4.01 18.25
CA LEU A 168 -2.41 3.90 17.16
C LEU A 168 -1.82 5.29 16.90
N ILE A 169 -0.53 5.34 16.59
CA ILE A 169 0.17 6.59 16.25
C ILE A 169 0.80 6.39 14.86
N LEU A 170 0.17 7.00 13.87
CA LEU A 170 0.66 7.03 12.49
C LEU A 170 1.68 8.14 12.35
N THR A 171 2.87 7.83 11.87
CA THR A 171 3.86 8.84 11.53
C THR A 171 3.69 9.32 10.09
N CYS A 172 4.11 10.53 9.78
CA CYS A 172 4.22 11.03 8.42
C CYS A 172 5.45 11.96 8.29
N SER A 173 6.03 12.01 7.09
CA SER A 173 7.13 12.95 6.81
C SER A 173 6.70 14.43 6.87
N GLY A 174 5.40 14.68 6.74
CA GLY A 174 4.81 16.00 6.52
C GLY A 174 4.80 16.44 5.05
N GLY A 175 5.32 15.59 4.14
CA GLY A 175 5.32 15.83 2.69
C GLY A 175 6.27 16.93 2.23
N ALA A 176 6.22 17.24 0.94
CA ALA A 176 7.11 18.21 0.28
C ALA A 176 6.92 19.66 0.78
N LEU A 177 5.75 19.97 1.32
CA LEU A 177 5.35 21.34 1.70
C LEU A 177 5.42 21.58 3.22
N ARG A 178 5.99 20.64 3.97
CA ARG A 178 6.02 20.66 5.44
C ARG A 178 6.57 21.96 6.03
N ASP A 179 7.64 22.47 5.46
CA ASP A 179 8.38 23.60 6.02
C ASP A 179 7.86 24.98 5.57
N LEU A 180 6.80 25.01 4.72
CA LEU A 180 6.14 26.23 4.27
C LEU A 180 5.05 26.67 5.25
N THR A 181 4.82 27.97 5.36
CA THR A 181 3.66 28.54 6.05
C THR A 181 2.41 28.37 5.19
N ARG A 182 1.23 28.57 5.80
CA ARG A 182 -0.06 28.50 5.08
C ARG A 182 -0.15 29.54 3.96
N GLU A 183 0.38 30.73 4.19
CA GLU A 183 0.39 31.83 3.22
C GLU A 183 1.26 31.47 2.02
N GLU A 184 2.41 30.85 2.23
CA GLU A 184 3.33 30.43 1.18
C GLU A 184 2.75 29.32 0.29
N LEU A 185 1.82 28.51 0.82
CA LEU A 185 1.15 27.46 0.04
C LEU A 185 0.37 28.00 -1.19
N ALA A 186 -0.08 29.26 -1.14
CA ALA A 186 -0.79 29.88 -2.27
C ALA A 186 0.09 30.07 -3.52
N ALA A 187 1.40 30.08 -3.36
CA ALA A 187 2.37 30.29 -4.44
C ALA A 187 3.14 29.02 -4.85
N VAL A 188 2.75 27.87 -4.30
CA VAL A 188 3.46 26.58 -4.56
C VAL A 188 3.27 26.16 -6.01
N THR A 189 4.37 25.74 -6.64
CA THR A 189 4.35 25.15 -7.98
C THR A 189 4.14 23.63 -7.93
N VAL A 190 3.73 23.05 -9.06
CA VAL A 190 3.58 21.62 -9.22
C VAL A 190 4.91 20.88 -8.95
N GLU A 191 6.02 21.45 -9.45
CA GLU A 191 7.35 20.86 -9.24
C GLU A 191 7.73 20.82 -7.77
N GLN A 192 7.39 21.84 -6.99
CA GLN A 192 7.63 21.87 -5.54
C GLN A 192 6.80 20.80 -4.83
N ALA A 193 5.52 20.69 -5.16
CA ALA A 193 4.63 19.69 -4.57
C ALA A 193 5.02 18.24 -4.89
N LEU A 194 5.66 18.01 -6.05
CA LEU A 194 6.12 16.68 -6.49
C LEU A 194 7.49 16.27 -5.92
N ARG A 195 8.19 17.13 -5.16
CA ARG A 195 9.51 16.81 -4.57
C ARG A 195 9.35 16.24 -3.15
N HIS A 196 8.99 14.96 -3.04
CA HIS A 196 8.93 14.32 -1.73
C HIS A 196 10.34 14.20 -1.11
N PRO A 197 10.54 14.56 0.19
CA PRO A 197 11.89 14.63 0.78
C PRO A 197 12.55 13.26 1.04
N GLN A 198 11.77 12.17 1.18
CA GLN A 198 12.28 10.85 1.60
C GLN A 198 11.96 9.71 0.63
N TRP A 199 10.88 9.83 -0.16
CA TRP A 199 10.36 8.73 -0.98
C TRP A 199 10.31 9.09 -2.45
N GLU A 200 10.72 8.15 -3.31
CA GLU A 200 10.41 8.22 -4.74
C GLU A 200 9.09 7.51 -5.01
N MET A 201 8.06 8.28 -5.34
CA MET A 201 6.69 7.80 -5.49
C MET A 201 6.05 8.31 -6.77
N GLY A 202 4.91 7.72 -7.16
CA GLY A 202 4.08 8.23 -8.25
C GLY A 202 3.53 9.63 -7.95
N ALA A 203 3.21 10.40 -9.00
CA ALA A 203 2.78 11.79 -8.86
C ALA A 203 1.55 11.95 -7.95
N LYS A 204 0.52 11.08 -8.09
CA LYS A 204 -0.68 11.15 -7.25
C LYS A 204 -0.34 11.07 -5.75
N ILE A 205 0.31 10.01 -5.32
CA ILE A 205 0.60 9.80 -3.89
C ILE A 205 1.57 10.87 -3.35
N THR A 206 2.42 11.45 -4.19
CA THR A 206 3.31 12.55 -3.80
C THR A 206 2.51 13.82 -3.47
N ILE A 207 1.50 14.17 -4.28
CA ILE A 207 0.58 15.28 -4.00
C ILE A 207 -0.28 14.99 -2.78
N ASP A 208 -0.82 13.77 -2.66
CA ASP A 208 -1.59 13.35 -1.49
C ASP A 208 -0.75 13.43 -0.20
N SER A 209 0.53 13.12 -0.28
CA SER A 209 1.48 13.29 0.84
C SER A 209 1.71 14.77 1.19
N ALA A 210 1.88 15.62 0.16
CA ALA A 210 2.10 17.05 0.36
C ALA A 210 0.91 17.76 1.02
N THR A 211 -0.31 17.25 0.83
CA THR A 211 -1.57 17.77 1.39
C THR A 211 -2.08 17.01 2.61
N LEU A 212 -1.40 15.94 3.01
CA LEU A 212 -1.82 14.96 4.01
C LEU A 212 -3.16 14.24 3.69
N VAL A 213 -3.65 14.29 2.46
CA VAL A 213 -4.76 13.43 1.99
C VAL A 213 -4.36 11.96 2.11
N ASN A 214 -3.12 11.62 1.71
CA ASN A 214 -2.59 10.27 1.87
C ASN A 214 -2.69 9.80 3.33
N LYS A 215 -2.28 10.64 4.28
CA LYS A 215 -2.36 10.32 5.71
C LYS A 215 -3.80 10.22 6.20
N GLY A 216 -4.71 11.01 5.66
CA GLY A 216 -6.15 10.88 5.90
C GLY A 216 -6.69 9.51 5.45
N PHE A 217 -6.30 9.05 4.27
CA PHE A 217 -6.65 7.70 3.80
C PHE A 217 -6.05 6.61 4.68
N GLU A 218 -4.85 6.82 5.17
CA GLU A 218 -4.18 5.89 6.09
C GLU A 218 -4.87 5.80 7.45
N VAL A 219 -5.44 6.90 7.97
CA VAL A 219 -6.29 6.87 9.17
C VAL A 219 -7.51 5.99 8.93
N ILE A 220 -8.16 6.12 7.77
CA ILE A 220 -9.33 5.30 7.41
C ILE A 220 -8.91 3.83 7.25
N GLU A 221 -7.79 3.56 6.61
CA GLU A 221 -7.25 2.21 6.43
C GLU A 221 -6.92 1.56 7.78
N ALA A 222 -6.23 2.28 8.69
CA ALA A 222 -5.91 1.79 10.03
C ALA A 222 -7.16 1.46 10.85
N HIS A 223 -8.20 2.30 10.76
CA HIS A 223 -9.49 2.04 11.39
C HIS A 223 -10.05 0.68 10.98
N TRP A 224 -10.07 0.40 9.68
CA TRP A 224 -10.61 -0.86 9.17
C TRP A 224 -9.72 -2.06 9.46
N LEU A 225 -8.41 -1.96 9.21
CA LEU A 225 -7.48 -3.08 9.39
C LEU A 225 -7.40 -3.54 10.84
N PHE A 226 -7.37 -2.61 11.77
CA PHE A 226 -7.11 -2.91 13.19
C PHE A 226 -8.33 -2.79 14.09
N GLY A 227 -9.47 -2.36 13.56
CA GLY A 227 -10.72 -2.20 14.33
C GLY A 227 -10.62 -1.13 15.42
N VAL A 228 -9.67 -0.19 15.31
CA VAL A 228 -9.48 0.88 16.29
C VAL A 228 -10.35 2.08 15.91
N PRO A 229 -11.15 2.64 16.85
CA PRO A 229 -11.94 3.84 16.59
C PRO A 229 -11.08 5.05 16.18
N ALA A 230 -11.64 5.93 15.34
CA ALA A 230 -10.91 7.06 14.79
C ALA A 230 -10.32 8.01 15.84
N ASP A 231 -11.02 8.23 16.95
CA ASP A 231 -10.58 9.04 18.09
C ASP A 231 -9.38 8.46 18.86
N ARG A 232 -9.01 7.21 18.56
CA ARG A 232 -7.83 6.54 19.08
C ARG A 232 -6.75 6.31 18.00
N ILE A 233 -6.84 7.00 16.89
CA ILE A 233 -5.80 7.02 15.84
C ILE A 233 -5.25 8.43 15.76
N GLU A 234 -4.00 8.59 16.15
CA GLU A 234 -3.28 9.86 16.14
C GLU A 234 -2.33 9.94 14.94
N VAL A 235 -2.09 11.14 14.44
CA VAL A 235 -1.10 11.41 13.39
C VAL A 235 -0.06 12.37 13.94
N VAL A 236 1.22 12.01 13.75
CA VAL A 236 2.36 12.85 14.13
C VAL A 236 3.32 13.04 12.96
N ILE A 237 3.93 14.21 12.87
CA ILE A 237 4.99 14.49 11.90
C ILE A 237 6.31 13.91 12.43
N HIS A 238 6.96 13.07 11.63
CA HIS A 238 8.28 12.51 11.86
C HIS A 238 9.13 12.67 10.58
N PRO A 239 9.86 13.77 10.45
CA PRO A 239 10.54 14.16 9.21
C PRO A 239 11.50 13.13 8.65
N GLN A 240 12.16 12.36 9.53
CA GLN A 240 13.19 11.39 9.15
C GLN A 240 12.59 10.10 8.55
N SER A 241 11.29 9.82 8.76
CA SER A 241 10.61 8.60 8.30
C SER A 241 11.32 7.30 8.70
N ILE A 242 11.96 7.28 9.87
CA ILE A 242 12.65 6.12 10.45
C ILE A 242 11.71 5.30 11.32
N VAL A 243 10.91 5.96 12.17
CA VAL A 243 9.81 5.35 12.89
C VAL A 243 8.61 5.33 11.97
N HIS A 244 8.19 4.15 11.55
CA HIS A 244 7.11 4.01 10.55
C HIS A 244 5.72 4.10 11.17
N SER A 245 5.52 3.63 12.39
CA SER A 245 4.34 3.87 13.26
C SER A 245 4.57 3.28 14.63
N LEU A 246 3.67 3.60 15.58
CA LEU A 246 3.71 3.12 16.95
C LEU A 246 2.32 2.64 17.41
N VAL A 247 2.32 1.74 18.39
CA VAL A 247 1.14 1.28 19.10
C VAL A 247 1.33 1.56 20.59
N GLU A 248 0.38 2.26 21.22
CA GLU A 248 0.31 2.42 22.67
C GLU A 248 -0.67 1.40 23.25
N PHE A 249 -0.23 0.67 24.25
CA PHE A 249 -1.03 -0.34 24.94
C PHE A 249 -1.68 0.21 26.22
N GLY A 250 -2.59 -0.56 26.80
CA GLY A 250 -3.36 -0.15 27.97
C GLY A 250 -2.51 0.13 29.22
N ASP A 251 -1.32 -0.43 29.33
CA ASP A 251 -0.34 -0.19 30.38
C ASP A 251 0.53 1.08 30.16
N GLY A 252 0.35 1.76 29.03
CA GLY A 252 1.12 2.93 28.62
C GLY A 252 2.42 2.61 27.88
N ALA A 253 2.74 1.34 27.63
CA ALA A 253 3.91 0.97 26.83
C ALA A 253 3.71 1.35 25.37
N LEU A 254 4.78 1.83 24.71
CA LEU A 254 4.83 2.10 23.28
C LEU A 254 5.71 1.06 22.59
N LYS A 255 5.16 0.43 21.53
CA LYS A 255 5.96 -0.34 20.57
C LYS A 255 6.02 0.40 19.25
N ALA A 256 7.20 0.39 18.63
CA ALA A 256 7.44 1.02 17.35
C ALA A 256 8.21 0.09 16.41
N GLN A 257 7.92 0.14 15.12
CA GLN A 257 8.77 -0.47 14.11
C GLN A 257 9.63 0.62 13.46
N LEU A 258 10.93 0.38 13.43
CA LEU A 258 11.93 1.29 12.89
C LEU A 258 12.67 0.63 11.73
N GLY A 259 13.11 1.44 10.77
CA GLY A 259 13.94 0.99 9.66
C GLY A 259 14.21 2.09 8.64
N ALA A 260 15.05 1.79 7.67
CA ALA A 260 15.22 2.66 6.51
C ALA A 260 13.90 2.77 5.72
N PRO A 261 13.64 3.90 5.03
CA PRO A 261 12.47 4.07 4.19
C PRO A 261 12.59 3.24 2.88
N ASP A 262 12.34 1.95 2.98
CA ASP A 262 12.40 0.98 1.88
C ASP A 262 11.16 0.07 1.90
N MET A 263 10.32 0.19 0.87
CA MET A 263 9.09 -0.59 0.74
C MET A 263 9.32 -2.10 0.59
N ARG A 264 10.53 -2.53 0.23
CA ARG A 264 10.86 -3.96 0.20
C ARG A 264 10.72 -4.62 1.58
N THR A 265 10.94 -3.86 2.67
CA THR A 265 10.78 -4.39 4.03
C THR A 265 9.33 -4.79 4.34
N PRO A 266 8.32 -3.92 4.21
CA PRO A 266 6.93 -4.31 4.44
C PRO A 266 6.40 -5.30 3.39
N ILE A 267 6.85 -5.21 2.13
CA ILE A 267 6.50 -6.20 1.09
C ILE A 267 7.00 -7.58 1.47
N SER A 268 8.29 -7.70 1.81
CA SER A 268 8.88 -8.98 2.24
C SER A 268 8.14 -9.56 3.45
N TYR A 269 7.84 -8.73 4.44
CA TYR A 269 7.13 -9.17 5.63
C TYR A 269 5.71 -9.67 5.31
N ALA A 270 4.96 -8.96 4.48
CA ALA A 270 3.61 -9.38 4.08
C ALA A 270 3.62 -10.72 3.30
N LEU A 271 4.64 -10.95 2.48
CA LEU A 271 4.76 -12.18 1.71
C LEU A 271 5.24 -13.38 2.55
N THR A 272 6.09 -13.14 3.54
CA THR A 272 6.74 -14.22 4.31
C THR A 272 6.10 -14.47 5.67
N PHE A 273 5.16 -13.62 6.12
CA PHE A 273 4.51 -13.77 7.42
C PHE A 273 3.95 -15.18 7.62
N PRO A 274 4.17 -15.82 8.80
CA PRO A 274 4.69 -15.25 10.05
C PRO A 274 6.24 -15.17 10.15
N ASP A 275 6.96 -15.64 9.16
CA ASP A 275 8.43 -15.57 9.13
C ASP A 275 8.92 -14.15 8.80
N ARG A 276 10.25 -13.95 9.02
CA ARG A 276 11.03 -12.85 8.46
C ARG A 276 12.12 -13.42 7.57
N ALA A 277 11.96 -13.25 6.25
CA ALA A 277 13.01 -13.69 5.34
C ALA A 277 14.24 -12.79 5.44
N PRO A 278 15.46 -13.33 5.42
CA PRO A 278 16.68 -12.54 5.37
C PRO A 278 16.72 -11.78 4.03
N ARG A 279 17.24 -10.56 4.06
CA ARG A 279 17.41 -9.73 2.86
C ARG A 279 18.83 -9.17 2.79
N PRO A 280 19.43 -9.10 1.60
CA PRO A 280 20.71 -8.44 1.38
C PRO A 280 20.50 -6.93 1.40
N GLN A 281 20.57 -6.31 2.57
CA GLN A 281 20.50 -4.86 2.71
C GLN A 281 21.57 -4.36 3.68
N GLU A 282 21.90 -3.08 3.57
CA GLU A 282 22.79 -2.44 4.54
C GLU A 282 22.16 -2.44 5.93
N THR A 283 22.98 -2.66 6.93
CA THR A 283 22.54 -2.65 8.32
C THR A 283 22.11 -1.25 8.72
N PHE A 284 20.84 -1.07 9.08
CA PHE A 284 20.35 0.16 9.66
C PHE A 284 20.99 0.39 11.05
N ARG A 285 21.66 1.50 11.23
CA ARG A 285 22.35 1.82 12.49
C ARG A 285 21.68 3.01 13.16
N LEU A 286 21.12 2.80 14.35
CA LEU A 286 20.50 3.88 15.13
C LEU A 286 21.49 5.02 15.47
N THR A 287 22.78 4.70 15.60
CA THR A 287 23.82 5.69 15.89
C THR A 287 24.03 6.72 14.79
N ASP A 288 23.61 6.40 13.55
CA ASP A 288 23.67 7.34 12.42
C ASP A 288 22.49 8.33 12.45
N HIS A 289 21.50 8.09 13.34
CA HIS A 289 20.30 8.87 13.53
C HIS A 289 20.12 9.25 15.03
N PRO A 290 20.99 10.07 15.58
CA PRO A 290 21.02 10.34 17.02
C PRO A 290 19.82 11.14 17.53
N VAL A 291 19.03 11.72 16.62
CA VAL A 291 17.80 12.47 16.94
C VAL A 291 16.66 11.97 16.08
N LEU A 292 15.56 11.57 16.73
CA LEU A 292 14.29 11.27 16.10
C LEU A 292 13.30 12.36 16.52
N ALA A 293 12.94 13.24 15.58
CA ALA A 293 12.07 14.39 15.86
C ALA A 293 10.60 14.03 15.61
N PHE A 294 9.74 14.50 16.50
CA PHE A 294 8.29 14.37 16.35
C PHE A 294 7.62 15.72 16.61
N ALA A 295 6.57 16.01 15.86
CA ALA A 295 5.77 17.22 16.03
C ALA A 295 4.28 16.92 15.81
N GLU A 296 3.43 17.74 16.37
CA GLU A 296 1.99 17.72 16.10
C GLU A 296 1.71 18.21 14.68
N VAL A 297 0.60 17.72 14.10
CA VAL A 297 0.12 18.20 12.80
C VAL A 297 -0.63 19.50 12.97
N ASP A 298 -0.22 20.53 12.22
CA ASP A 298 -1.02 21.76 12.11
C ASP A 298 -2.27 21.50 11.27
N ARG A 299 -3.41 21.26 11.96
CA ARG A 299 -4.71 20.99 11.32
C ARG A 299 -5.23 22.15 10.49
N THR A 300 -4.82 23.39 10.79
CA THR A 300 -5.23 24.56 10.00
C THR A 300 -4.53 24.59 8.64
N LYS A 301 -3.33 24.05 8.56
CA LYS A 301 -2.55 23.89 7.34
C LYS A 301 -3.01 22.69 6.51
N TYR A 302 -3.43 21.62 7.18
CA TYR A 302 -3.80 20.34 6.56
C TYR A 302 -5.25 19.93 6.82
N PRO A 303 -6.25 20.69 6.33
CA PRO A 303 -7.66 20.42 6.59
C PRO A 303 -8.15 19.08 6.03
N ALA A 304 -7.45 18.53 5.03
CA ALA A 304 -7.77 17.23 4.45
C ALA A 304 -7.68 16.08 5.47
N LEU A 305 -6.83 16.22 6.49
CA LEU A 305 -6.75 15.23 7.55
C LEU A 305 -8.01 15.21 8.41
N ASP A 306 -8.58 16.38 8.73
CA ASP A 306 -9.85 16.47 9.46
C ASP A 306 -11.02 15.89 8.67
N LEU A 307 -11.03 16.08 7.34
CA LEU A 307 -12.03 15.47 6.47
C LEU A 307 -12.05 13.93 6.56
N ALA A 308 -10.89 13.29 6.75
CA ALA A 308 -10.83 11.84 6.91
C ALA A 308 -11.49 11.38 8.21
N TYR A 309 -11.25 12.07 9.33
CA TYR A 309 -11.91 11.79 10.61
C TYR A 309 -13.42 12.04 10.51
N ASP A 310 -13.83 13.14 9.88
CA ASP A 310 -15.25 13.43 9.63
C ASP A 310 -15.92 12.35 8.78
N CYS A 311 -15.24 11.82 7.76
CA CYS A 311 -15.75 10.74 6.94
C CYS A 311 -15.98 9.46 7.75
N LEU A 312 -15.06 9.11 8.66
CA LEU A 312 -15.23 7.97 9.55
C LEU A 312 -16.39 8.19 10.53
N ALA A 313 -16.52 9.38 11.09
CA ALA A 313 -17.61 9.73 11.99
C ALA A 313 -18.98 9.68 11.32
N ARG A 314 -19.09 10.16 10.07
CA ARG A 314 -20.33 10.12 9.27
C ARG A 314 -20.67 8.71 8.81
N GLY A 315 -19.66 7.91 8.51
CA GLY A 315 -19.85 6.55 7.96
C GLY A 315 -20.49 6.53 6.55
N GLY A 316 -21.17 5.44 6.23
CA GLY A 316 -21.80 5.27 4.92
C GLY A 316 -20.82 5.38 3.76
N THR A 317 -21.12 6.24 2.78
CA THR A 317 -20.28 6.48 1.59
C THR A 317 -19.36 7.70 1.70
N ALA A 318 -19.24 8.33 2.87
CA ALA A 318 -18.48 9.56 3.04
C ALA A 318 -17.00 9.40 2.63
N ALA A 319 -16.34 8.35 3.09
CA ALA A 319 -14.95 8.05 2.71
C ALA A 319 -14.79 7.75 1.21
N CYS A 320 -15.75 7.06 0.60
CA CYS A 320 -15.79 6.83 -0.84
C CYS A 320 -15.92 8.15 -1.62
N THR A 321 -16.74 9.08 -1.13
CA THR A 321 -16.89 10.42 -1.72
C THR A 321 -15.60 11.23 -1.62
N MET A 322 -14.92 11.18 -0.47
CA MET A 322 -13.60 11.81 -0.28
C MET A 322 -12.58 11.27 -1.29
N ASN A 323 -12.50 9.95 -1.47
CA ASN A 323 -11.61 9.34 -2.45
C ASN A 323 -11.94 9.75 -3.89
N GLY A 324 -13.23 9.89 -4.22
CA GLY A 324 -13.66 10.35 -5.54
C GLY A 324 -13.34 11.84 -5.80
N ALA A 325 -13.44 12.68 -4.78
CA ALA A 325 -13.09 14.09 -4.84
C ALA A 325 -11.57 14.30 -4.99
N ASP A 326 -10.78 13.57 -4.22
CA ASP A 326 -9.31 13.57 -4.29
C ASP A 326 -8.83 13.26 -5.71
N ARG A 327 -9.35 12.22 -6.35
CA ARG A 327 -8.99 11.87 -7.72
C ARG A 327 -9.20 13.00 -8.72
N LYS A 328 -10.24 13.84 -8.54
CA LYS A 328 -10.50 14.98 -9.42
C LYS A 328 -9.54 16.14 -9.19
N SER A 329 -9.04 16.31 -7.98
CA SER A 329 -8.13 17.42 -7.64
C SER A 329 -6.68 17.15 -8.07
N VAL A 330 -6.33 15.89 -8.35
CA VAL A 330 -4.97 15.48 -8.74
C VAL A 330 -4.83 15.22 -10.25
N VAL A 331 -5.94 15.25 -10.99
CA VAL A 331 -6.00 15.14 -12.46
C VAL A 331 -6.30 16.55 -13.05
#